data_bb8b2ca208913dd5aa328a1de36271de
#
_entry.id   bb8b2ca208913dd5aa328a1de36271de
#
_cell.length_a   1.000
_cell.length_b   1.000
_cell.length_c   1.000
_cell.angle_alpha   90.00
_cell.angle_beta   90.00
_cell.angle_gamma   90.00
#
_symmetry.space_group_name_H-M   'P 1'
#
loop_
_entity.id
_entity.type
_entity.pdbx_description
1 polymer ?
#
loop_
_entity_poly.entity_id
_entity_poly.type
_entity_poly.pdbx_seq_one_letter_code
_entity_poly.pdbx_strand_id
1 'polypeptide(L)'
;NPYGTFAPPYADRQPVQGFSAVLPGADENSFIFMTDNGFGGQTTSADTLLSLYSVRPDFRTASGGSGKVSASDYLSGAPLARFSHPSRLTLNDVNQKLELPIQADYRFYYNDGSKPRVDSAIDFGRLLTGADLDVESVRRDRHCAMWFGDEFGPYLIKTDASGTVMRSAISLPGVYAPQHKDVVAGRAAANLAGSGGFEGMAISPRGDRLYALLEKTVDGDPTGTLRINEFDIDQERYTGNRFVYHLQAPEHAIGDMTAIYETR
;
A
#
# COMPACT_ATOMS: atom_id res chain seq x y z
N ASN A 1 -14.42 3.70 -15.11
CA ASN A 1 -14.03 4.78 -14.19
C ASN A 1 -15.27 5.64 -13.89
N PRO A 2 -15.82 5.63 -12.66
CA PRO A 2 -16.98 6.45 -12.29
C PRO A 2 -16.67 7.97 -12.29
N TYR A 3 -15.39 8.34 -12.37
CA TYR A 3 -14.91 9.73 -12.28
C TYR A 3 -14.43 10.31 -13.61
N GLY A 4 -14.65 9.64 -14.73
CA GLY A 4 -14.24 10.16 -16.03
C GLY A 4 -14.51 9.24 -17.20
N THR A 5 -14.17 9.72 -18.39
CA THR A 5 -14.32 8.99 -19.66
C THR A 5 -13.15 8.06 -19.98
N PHE A 6 -12.14 8.00 -19.10
CA PHE A 6 -10.95 7.17 -19.28
C PHE A 6 -11.19 5.77 -18.74
N ALA A 7 -10.86 4.77 -19.53
CA ALA A 7 -10.88 3.36 -19.14
C ALA A 7 -9.45 2.81 -19.12
N PRO A 8 -9.11 1.90 -18.16
CA PRO A 8 -7.82 1.23 -18.17
C PRO A 8 -7.69 0.29 -19.39
N PRO A 9 -6.47 0.00 -19.86
CA PRO A 9 -5.23 0.67 -19.49
C PRO A 9 -5.17 2.10 -20.03
N TYR A 10 -4.55 3.02 -19.28
CA TYR A 10 -4.45 4.42 -19.64
C TYR A 10 -3.23 4.64 -20.56
N ALA A 11 -3.47 4.94 -21.83
CA ALA A 11 -2.41 5.07 -22.82
C ALA A 11 -1.57 6.36 -22.68
N ASP A 12 -2.21 7.47 -22.32
CA ASP A 12 -1.55 8.78 -22.34
C ASP A 12 -1.20 9.32 -20.94
N ARG A 13 -2.06 9.10 -19.96
CA ARG A 13 -1.89 9.57 -18.58
C ARG A 13 -2.89 8.93 -17.65
N GLN A 14 -2.47 8.77 -16.40
CA GLN A 14 -3.33 8.31 -15.31
C GLN A 14 -3.63 9.44 -14.33
N PRO A 15 -4.82 9.50 -13.74
CA PRO A 15 -5.05 10.32 -12.56
C PRO A 15 -4.24 9.76 -11.37
N VAL A 16 -3.68 10.65 -10.56
CA VAL A 16 -3.12 10.29 -9.25
C VAL A 16 -4.26 10.37 -8.25
N GLN A 17 -4.62 9.25 -7.64
CA GLN A 17 -5.77 9.13 -6.75
C GLN A 17 -5.57 7.97 -5.76
N GLY A 18 -6.51 7.78 -4.81
CA GLY A 18 -6.44 6.72 -3.82
C GLY A 18 -5.29 6.96 -2.84
N PHE A 19 -5.34 8.06 -2.07
CA PHE A 19 -4.32 8.33 -1.06
C PHE A 19 -4.71 7.65 0.24
N SER A 20 -4.02 6.57 0.57
CA SER A 20 -4.34 5.71 1.71
C SER A 20 -3.39 5.89 2.90
N ALA A 21 -2.22 6.47 2.69
CA ALA A 21 -1.30 6.71 3.79
C ALA A 21 -0.46 7.96 3.61
N VAL A 22 0.02 8.51 4.74
CA VAL A 22 0.90 9.67 4.78
C VAL A 22 2.08 9.44 5.73
N LEU A 23 3.26 9.89 5.29
CA LEU A 23 4.49 9.94 6.10
C LEU A 23 5.04 11.37 6.13
N PRO A 24 5.83 11.73 7.16
CA PRO A 24 6.67 12.92 7.09
C PRO A 24 7.59 12.87 5.87
N GLY A 25 7.74 14.00 5.18
CA GLY A 25 8.63 14.15 4.05
C GLY A 25 10.09 14.35 4.47
N ALA A 26 10.91 14.78 3.51
CA ALA A 26 12.34 15.00 3.73
C ALA A 26 12.62 16.31 4.50
N ASP A 27 11.70 17.24 4.55
CA ASP A 27 11.75 18.44 5.38
C ASP A 27 10.44 18.64 6.15
N GLU A 28 10.43 19.56 7.11
CA GLU A 28 9.28 19.83 8.01
C GLU A 28 8.00 20.31 7.31
N ASN A 29 8.10 20.77 6.07
CA ASN A 29 6.98 21.30 5.29
C ASN A 29 6.55 20.36 4.15
N SER A 30 7.18 19.20 4.03
CA SER A 30 6.86 18.20 3.03
C SER A 30 6.24 16.94 3.66
N PHE A 31 5.40 16.28 2.87
CA PHE A 31 4.75 15.03 3.25
C PHE A 31 4.83 14.06 2.08
N ILE A 32 4.89 12.78 2.41
CA ILE A 32 4.86 11.70 1.43
C ILE A 32 3.49 11.05 1.51
N PHE A 33 2.76 11.06 0.39
CA PHE A 33 1.47 10.40 0.25
C PHE A 33 1.61 9.14 -0.60
N MET A 34 1.10 8.04 -0.10
CA MET A 34 1.04 6.77 -0.81
C MET A 34 -0.28 6.64 -1.55
N THR A 35 -0.24 6.17 -2.80
CA THR A 35 -1.45 5.75 -3.52
C THR A 35 -1.71 4.26 -3.29
N ASP A 36 -2.99 3.89 -3.23
CA ASP A 36 -3.48 2.51 -3.26
C ASP A 36 -3.36 1.88 -4.66
N ASN A 37 -4.17 0.87 -4.94
CA ASN A 37 -4.27 0.28 -6.28
C ASN A 37 -4.80 1.24 -7.36
N GLY A 38 -5.41 2.35 -6.98
CA GLY A 38 -5.80 3.48 -7.83
C GLY A 38 -7.16 3.37 -8.47
N PHE A 39 -7.70 2.19 -8.78
CA PHE A 39 -8.94 2.05 -9.57
C PHE A 39 -9.92 1.01 -9.01
N GLY A 40 -9.89 0.80 -7.70
CA GLY A 40 -10.90 0.05 -6.95
C GLY A 40 -10.76 -1.47 -7.03
N GLY A 41 -9.77 -2.01 -7.72
CA GLY A 41 -9.53 -3.45 -7.67
C GLY A 41 -8.47 -3.97 -8.64
N GLN A 42 -8.07 -5.19 -8.40
CA GLN A 42 -7.04 -5.88 -9.15
C GLN A 42 -7.29 -5.86 -10.67
N THR A 43 -8.54 -6.07 -11.10
CA THR A 43 -8.89 -6.22 -12.52
C THR A 43 -8.91 -4.91 -13.32
N THR A 44 -8.73 -3.77 -12.66
CA THR A 44 -8.79 -2.43 -13.27
C THR A 44 -7.53 -1.60 -13.09
N SER A 45 -6.48 -2.16 -12.45
CA SER A 45 -5.33 -1.40 -11.96
C SER A 45 -3.97 -1.91 -12.47
N ALA A 46 -3.96 -2.70 -13.58
CA ALA A 46 -2.74 -3.35 -14.07
C ALA A 46 -1.66 -2.39 -14.60
N ASP A 47 -2.01 -1.17 -14.92
CA ASP A 47 -1.10 -0.11 -15.40
C ASP A 47 -0.99 1.07 -14.42
N THR A 48 -1.61 0.96 -13.24
CA THR A 48 -1.46 1.93 -12.16
C THR A 48 -0.23 1.61 -11.34
N LEU A 49 0.78 2.48 -11.39
CA LEU A 49 2.02 2.28 -10.64
C LEU A 49 1.81 2.58 -9.15
N LEU A 50 2.20 1.65 -8.30
CA LEU A 50 2.23 1.87 -6.85
C LEU A 50 3.34 2.87 -6.52
N SER A 51 2.94 4.04 -6.04
CA SER A 51 3.86 5.17 -5.89
C SER A 51 3.61 5.97 -4.61
N LEU A 52 4.68 6.55 -4.13
CA LEU A 52 4.66 7.53 -3.04
C LEU A 52 5.02 8.90 -3.64
N TYR A 53 4.22 9.91 -3.36
CA TYR A 53 4.41 11.27 -3.89
C TYR A 53 4.80 12.23 -2.78
N SER A 54 5.86 13.00 -3.01
CA SER A 54 6.25 14.09 -2.13
C SER A 54 5.50 15.36 -2.49
N VAL A 55 4.86 15.96 -1.48
CA VAL A 55 4.02 17.15 -1.63
C VAL A 55 4.30 18.17 -0.52
N ARG A 56 3.99 19.43 -0.82
CA ARG A 56 3.99 20.54 0.15
C ARG A 56 2.59 21.15 0.20
N PRO A 57 1.80 20.83 1.22
CA PRO A 57 0.50 21.46 1.41
C PRO A 57 0.66 22.85 2.02
N ASP A 58 -0.09 23.81 1.50
CA ASP A 58 -0.30 25.12 2.11
C ASP A 58 -1.63 25.08 2.87
N PHE A 59 -1.60 24.54 4.09
CA PHE A 59 -2.80 24.28 4.86
C PHE A 59 -3.61 25.57 5.12
N ARG A 60 -4.88 25.52 4.81
CA ARG A 60 -5.80 26.60 5.16
C ARG A 60 -6.09 26.55 6.65
N THR A 61 -5.65 27.59 7.37
CA THR A 61 -5.84 27.74 8.81
C THR A 61 -6.54 29.08 9.11
N ALA A 62 -6.88 29.33 10.36
CA ALA A 62 -7.41 30.63 10.80
C ALA A 62 -6.42 31.79 10.57
N SER A 63 -5.12 31.49 10.50
CA SER A 63 -4.04 32.47 10.28
C SER A 63 -3.64 32.62 8.83
N GLY A 64 -4.25 31.88 7.88
CA GLY A 64 -3.95 31.95 6.44
C GLY A 64 -3.80 30.58 5.77
N GLY A 65 -3.14 30.59 4.62
CA GLY A 65 -2.94 29.45 3.76
C GLY A 65 -3.98 29.35 2.63
N SER A 66 -3.53 28.88 1.47
CA SER A 66 -4.37 28.82 0.26
C SER A 66 -5.18 27.53 0.13
N GLY A 67 -4.82 26.48 0.86
CA GLY A 67 -5.35 25.12 0.69
C GLY A 67 -4.82 24.41 -0.56
N LYS A 68 -3.79 24.96 -1.21
CA LYS A 68 -3.15 24.34 -2.37
C LYS A 68 -2.11 23.32 -1.97
N VAL A 69 -1.93 22.32 -2.81
CA VAL A 69 -0.85 21.33 -2.68
C VAL A 69 0.06 21.49 -3.88
N SER A 70 1.36 21.60 -3.63
CA SER A 70 2.39 21.65 -4.64
C SER A 70 3.30 20.42 -4.59
N ALA A 71 3.96 20.12 -5.73
CA ALA A 71 4.93 19.04 -5.78
C ALA A 71 6.20 19.41 -5.02
N SER A 72 6.87 18.42 -4.44
CA SER A 72 8.21 18.56 -3.90
C SER A 72 9.10 17.38 -4.31
N ASP A 73 10.38 17.60 -4.25
CA ASP A 73 11.38 16.56 -4.52
C ASP A 73 11.34 15.51 -3.41
N TYR A 74 11.27 14.24 -3.80
CA TYR A 74 11.08 13.13 -2.87
C TYR A 74 12.25 12.99 -1.88
N LEU A 75 13.47 13.27 -2.33
CA LEU A 75 14.67 13.06 -1.51
C LEU A 75 15.02 14.28 -0.64
N SER A 76 14.71 15.49 -1.08
CA SER A 76 15.09 16.72 -0.39
C SER A 76 13.93 17.53 0.18
N GLY A 77 12.70 17.25 -0.24
CA GLY A 77 11.53 18.06 0.10
C GLY A 77 11.47 19.42 -0.64
N ALA A 78 12.46 19.76 -1.44
CA ALA A 78 12.51 21.06 -2.13
C ALA A 78 11.31 21.25 -3.07
N PRO A 79 10.74 22.47 -3.16
CA PRO A 79 9.62 22.75 -4.04
C PRO A 79 9.93 22.44 -5.50
N LEU A 80 8.98 21.83 -6.21
CA LEU A 80 9.02 21.59 -7.64
C LEU A 80 7.88 22.35 -8.34
N ALA A 81 8.12 22.79 -9.58
CA ALA A 81 7.14 23.51 -10.37
C ALA A 81 5.92 22.63 -10.77
N ARG A 82 6.10 21.31 -10.81
CA ARG A 82 5.07 20.34 -11.19
C ARG A 82 5.43 18.94 -10.67
N PHE A 83 4.44 18.07 -10.58
CA PHE A 83 4.67 16.64 -10.35
C PHE A 83 5.46 16.06 -11.53
N SER A 84 6.51 15.31 -11.19
CA SER A 84 7.44 14.72 -12.16
C SER A 84 8.17 13.54 -11.50
N HIS A 85 9.06 12.88 -12.22
CA HIS A 85 9.83 11.75 -11.68
C HIS A 85 10.52 12.07 -10.33
N PRO A 86 11.19 13.23 -10.13
CA PRO A 86 11.76 13.59 -8.83
C PRO A 86 10.76 13.74 -7.69
N SER A 87 9.46 13.94 -7.97
CA SER A 87 8.45 14.10 -6.91
C SER A 87 7.88 12.78 -6.39
N ARG A 88 8.32 11.65 -6.93
CA ARG A 88 7.76 10.35 -6.57
C ARG A 88 8.81 9.25 -6.42
N LEU A 89 8.45 8.27 -5.62
CA LEU A 89 9.07 6.97 -5.57
C LEU A 89 8.07 5.94 -6.14
N THR A 90 8.52 5.03 -6.98
CA THR A 90 7.69 3.93 -7.49
C THR A 90 8.23 2.61 -6.98
N LEU A 91 7.34 1.76 -6.45
CA LEU A 91 7.71 0.45 -5.94
C LEU A 91 8.14 -0.49 -7.08
N ASN A 92 9.13 -1.31 -6.82
CA ASN A 92 9.65 -2.24 -7.81
C ASN A 92 10.17 -3.53 -7.18
N ASP A 93 10.18 -4.59 -7.96
CA ASP A 93 10.76 -5.89 -7.59
C ASP A 93 11.89 -6.29 -8.57
N VAL A 94 12.78 -5.35 -8.88
CA VAL A 94 13.90 -5.55 -9.83
C VAL A 94 14.78 -6.73 -9.44
N ASN A 95 14.85 -7.08 -8.17
CA ASN A 95 15.63 -8.21 -7.64
C ASN A 95 14.83 -9.52 -7.55
N GLN A 96 13.57 -9.55 -7.99
CA GLN A 96 12.68 -10.72 -7.98
C GLN A 96 12.56 -11.37 -6.58
N LYS A 97 12.37 -10.55 -5.56
CA LYS A 97 12.29 -10.98 -4.16
C LYS A 97 10.87 -11.20 -3.65
N LEU A 98 9.87 -10.61 -4.32
CA LEU A 98 8.48 -10.59 -3.83
C LEU A 98 7.86 -12.00 -3.72
N GLU A 99 8.25 -12.91 -4.60
CA GLU A 99 7.75 -14.29 -4.68
C GLU A 99 6.22 -14.37 -4.89
N LEU A 100 5.68 -13.37 -5.58
CA LEU A 100 4.33 -13.33 -6.12
C LEU A 100 4.41 -13.10 -7.62
N PRO A 101 3.46 -13.60 -8.42
CA PRO A 101 3.36 -13.24 -9.83
C PRO A 101 2.94 -11.76 -9.93
N ILE A 102 3.64 -11.00 -10.76
CA ILE A 102 3.36 -9.57 -10.99
C ILE A 102 3.15 -9.29 -12.48
N GLN A 103 2.59 -8.11 -12.81
CA GLN A 103 2.33 -7.76 -14.21
C GLN A 103 3.61 -7.79 -15.08
N ALA A 104 4.76 -7.44 -14.52
CA ALA A 104 6.06 -7.50 -15.17
C ALA A 104 6.51 -8.92 -15.60
N ASP A 105 5.89 -9.97 -15.07
CA ASP A 105 6.20 -11.36 -15.46
C ASP A 105 5.46 -11.77 -16.74
N TYR A 106 4.55 -10.95 -17.24
CA TYR A 106 3.66 -11.29 -18.34
C TYR A 106 3.93 -10.43 -19.58
N ARG A 107 3.64 -11.00 -20.76
CA ARG A 107 3.71 -10.27 -22.02
C ARG A 107 2.55 -9.30 -22.22
N PHE A 108 1.38 -9.63 -21.69
CA PHE A 108 0.14 -8.88 -21.80
C PHE A 108 -0.42 -8.64 -20.41
N TYR A 109 -1.08 -7.49 -20.21
CA TYR A 109 -1.73 -7.21 -18.94
C TYR A 109 -2.67 -8.34 -18.53
N TYR A 110 -2.69 -8.66 -17.25
CA TYR A 110 -3.48 -9.77 -16.66
C TYR A 110 -3.14 -11.17 -17.21
N ASN A 111 -2.00 -11.33 -17.87
CA ASN A 111 -1.66 -12.56 -18.58
C ASN A 111 -2.73 -12.97 -19.63
N ASP A 112 -3.40 -11.98 -20.22
CA ASP A 112 -4.49 -12.16 -21.19
C ASP A 112 -4.08 -11.63 -22.58
N GLY A 113 -3.93 -12.50 -23.55
CA GLY A 113 -3.54 -12.16 -24.92
C GLY A 113 -4.52 -11.25 -25.66
N SER A 114 -5.72 -11.03 -25.14
CA SER A 114 -6.70 -10.05 -25.67
C SER A 114 -6.41 -8.62 -25.19
N LYS A 115 -5.53 -8.45 -24.20
CA LYS A 115 -5.15 -7.16 -23.61
C LYS A 115 -3.92 -6.56 -24.31
N PRO A 116 -3.65 -5.27 -24.14
CA PRO A 116 -2.40 -4.66 -24.58
C PRO A 116 -1.18 -5.34 -23.97
N ARG A 117 -0.03 -5.16 -24.61
CA ARG A 117 1.25 -5.55 -24.01
C ARG A 117 1.50 -4.74 -22.75
N VAL A 118 2.13 -5.37 -21.78
CA VAL A 118 2.64 -4.68 -20.59
C VAL A 118 3.61 -3.58 -21.05
N ASP A 119 3.48 -2.40 -20.44
CA ASP A 119 4.36 -1.26 -20.73
C ASP A 119 5.82 -1.64 -20.46
N SER A 120 6.71 -1.22 -21.35
CA SER A 120 8.14 -1.54 -21.24
C SER A 120 8.79 -1.02 -19.96
N ALA A 121 8.31 0.09 -19.40
CA ALA A 121 8.82 0.59 -18.12
C ALA A 121 8.44 -0.34 -16.97
N ILE A 122 7.23 -0.91 -17.00
CA ILE A 122 6.80 -1.91 -16.01
C ILE A 122 7.63 -3.19 -16.17
N ASP A 123 7.75 -3.69 -17.39
CA ASP A 123 8.49 -4.92 -17.69
C ASP A 123 9.98 -4.80 -17.28
N PHE A 124 10.73 -3.86 -17.86
CA PHE A 124 12.16 -3.69 -17.58
C PHE A 124 12.48 -3.24 -16.17
N GLY A 125 11.66 -2.36 -15.61
CA GLY A 125 11.83 -1.84 -14.25
C GLY A 125 11.25 -2.75 -13.17
N ARG A 126 10.54 -3.81 -13.57
CA ARG A 126 9.72 -4.65 -12.67
C ARG A 126 8.92 -3.79 -11.69
N LEU A 127 8.31 -2.72 -12.23
CA LEU A 127 7.52 -1.80 -11.42
C LEU A 127 6.25 -2.49 -10.95
N LEU A 128 5.91 -2.27 -9.67
CA LEU A 128 4.71 -2.84 -9.08
C LEU A 128 3.50 -1.99 -9.43
N THR A 129 2.39 -2.67 -9.70
CA THR A 129 1.13 -2.08 -10.10
C THR A 129 0.00 -2.41 -9.11
N GLY A 130 -1.10 -1.69 -9.20
CA GLY A 130 -2.30 -1.95 -8.41
C GLY A 130 -3.00 -3.28 -8.71
N ALA A 131 -2.58 -4.02 -9.76
CA ALA A 131 -3.02 -5.39 -9.97
C ALA A 131 -2.12 -6.40 -9.25
N ASP A 132 -0.92 -6.00 -8.84
CA ASP A 132 0.02 -6.86 -8.10
C ASP A 132 -0.26 -6.81 -6.60
N LEU A 133 -0.50 -5.61 -6.07
CA LEU A 133 -0.76 -5.33 -4.65
C LEU A 133 -1.80 -4.22 -4.51
N ASP A 134 -2.52 -4.25 -3.40
CA ASP A 134 -3.42 -3.21 -2.92
C ASP A 134 -2.89 -2.66 -1.61
N VAL A 135 -1.95 -1.70 -1.72
CA VAL A 135 -1.25 -1.17 -0.54
C VAL A 135 -2.06 -0.04 0.09
N GLU A 136 -2.48 -0.21 1.35
CA GLU A 136 -3.33 0.73 2.07
C GLU A 136 -2.62 1.42 3.24
N SER A 137 -1.50 0.88 3.69
CA SER A 137 -0.73 1.47 4.78
C SER A 137 0.76 1.40 4.53
N VAL A 138 1.51 2.40 5.08
CA VAL A 138 2.98 2.41 5.03
C VAL A 138 3.57 2.97 6.32
N ARG A 139 4.65 2.33 6.80
CA ARG A 139 5.47 2.85 7.91
C ARG A 139 6.95 2.70 7.58
N ARG A 140 7.76 3.62 8.11
CA ARG A 140 9.22 3.57 7.99
C ARG A 140 9.80 3.11 9.32
N ASP A 141 10.64 2.09 9.28
CA ASP A 141 11.32 1.59 10.47
C ASP A 141 12.59 2.40 10.79
N ARG A 142 13.19 2.08 11.93
CA ARG A 142 14.43 2.73 12.42
C ARG A 142 15.65 2.51 11.52
N HIS A 143 15.58 1.56 10.60
CA HIS A 143 16.63 1.24 9.62
C HIS A 143 16.34 1.87 8.25
N CYS A 144 15.33 2.75 8.16
CA CYS A 144 14.86 3.40 6.94
C CYS A 144 14.24 2.45 5.90
N ALA A 145 13.98 1.19 6.24
CA ALA A 145 13.17 0.34 5.41
C ALA A 145 11.69 0.75 5.51
N MET A 146 10.96 0.58 4.42
CA MET A 146 9.53 0.83 4.38
C MET A 146 8.76 -0.48 4.44
N TRP A 147 7.67 -0.47 5.19
CA TRP A 147 6.77 -1.59 5.38
C TRP A 147 5.39 -1.19 4.90
N PHE A 148 4.85 -1.94 3.97
CA PHE A 148 3.52 -1.72 3.40
C PHE A 148 2.58 -2.82 3.85
N GLY A 149 1.36 -2.43 4.20
CA GLY A 149 0.25 -3.35 4.40
C GLY A 149 -0.53 -3.49 3.10
N ASP A 150 -0.78 -4.73 2.68
CA ASP A 150 -1.47 -5.09 1.45
C ASP A 150 -2.78 -5.80 1.74
N GLU A 151 -3.81 -5.55 0.94
CA GLU A 151 -5.13 -6.15 1.10
C GLU A 151 -5.31 -7.49 0.38
N PHE A 152 -4.54 -7.73 -0.68
CA PHE A 152 -4.73 -8.95 -1.49
C PHE A 152 -4.27 -10.23 -0.80
N GLY A 153 -3.38 -10.13 0.21
CA GLY A 153 -2.92 -11.28 0.96
C GLY A 153 -3.81 -11.71 2.14
N PRO A 154 -3.85 -10.97 3.24
CA PRO A 154 -3.07 -9.78 3.57
C PRO A 154 -1.58 -10.05 3.71
N TYR A 155 -0.75 -9.19 3.10
CA TYR A 155 0.71 -9.28 3.16
C TYR A 155 1.34 -8.07 3.84
N LEU A 156 2.48 -8.27 4.50
CA LEU A 156 3.43 -7.21 4.77
C LEU A 156 4.52 -7.26 3.71
N ILE A 157 4.76 -6.12 3.05
CA ILE A 157 5.79 -5.97 2.01
C ILE A 157 6.88 -5.06 2.55
N LYS A 158 8.13 -5.52 2.48
CA LYS A 158 9.30 -4.74 2.90
C LYS A 158 10.06 -4.23 1.69
N THR A 159 10.34 -2.93 1.67
CA THR A 159 11.23 -2.33 0.67
C THR A 159 12.37 -1.56 1.34
N ASP A 160 13.41 -1.29 0.59
CA ASP A 160 14.41 -0.29 0.96
C ASP A 160 13.87 1.14 0.75
N ALA A 161 14.69 2.14 1.07
CA ALA A 161 14.33 3.55 0.92
C ALA A 161 14.15 3.99 -0.55
N SER A 162 14.57 3.18 -1.52
CA SER A 162 14.37 3.40 -2.95
C SER A 162 13.11 2.73 -3.52
N GLY A 163 12.32 2.06 -2.66
CA GLY A 163 11.10 1.35 -3.06
C GLY A 163 11.36 -0.02 -3.66
N THR A 164 12.58 -0.55 -3.56
CA THR A 164 12.93 -1.88 -4.07
C THR A 164 12.59 -2.94 -3.05
N VAL A 165 11.83 -3.97 -3.46
CA VAL A 165 11.46 -5.09 -2.60
C VAL A 165 12.70 -5.83 -2.10
N MET A 166 12.75 -6.07 -0.78
CA MET A 166 13.90 -6.66 -0.11
C MET A 166 13.76 -8.17 0.14
N ARG A 167 12.52 -8.67 0.21
CA ARG A 167 12.23 -10.07 0.54
C ARG A 167 10.85 -10.50 0.05
N SER A 168 10.53 -11.79 0.20
CA SER A 168 9.21 -12.33 -0.10
C SER A 168 8.11 -11.68 0.75
N ALA A 169 6.92 -11.55 0.15
CA ALA A 169 5.72 -11.10 0.83
C ALA A 169 5.43 -11.95 2.08
N ILE A 170 5.16 -11.30 3.22
CA ILE A 170 4.93 -11.98 4.50
C ILE A 170 3.43 -12.10 4.74
N SER A 171 2.90 -13.30 4.54
CA SER A 171 1.47 -13.60 4.79
C SER A 171 1.13 -13.50 6.28
N LEU A 172 -0.08 -13.01 6.59
CA LEU A 172 -0.64 -13.15 7.92
C LEU A 172 -1.03 -14.62 8.16
N PRO A 173 -0.49 -15.30 9.17
CA PRO A 173 -0.79 -16.70 9.39
C PRO A 173 -2.28 -16.99 9.61
N GLY A 174 -2.84 -17.90 8.81
CA GLY A 174 -4.22 -18.36 8.93
C GLY A 174 -5.29 -17.38 8.47
N VAL A 175 -4.90 -16.31 7.76
CA VAL A 175 -5.85 -15.36 7.14
C VAL A 175 -5.57 -15.27 5.65
N TYR A 176 -6.62 -15.41 4.85
CA TYR A 176 -6.52 -15.53 3.39
C TYR A 176 -7.61 -14.69 2.72
N ALA A 177 -7.22 -13.65 2.00
CA ALA A 177 -8.10 -12.95 1.08
C ALA A 177 -8.30 -13.77 -0.22
N PRO A 178 -9.31 -13.48 -1.05
CA PRO A 178 -9.53 -14.22 -2.30
C PRO A 178 -8.33 -14.21 -3.26
N GLN A 179 -7.52 -13.14 -3.24
CA GLN A 179 -6.34 -12.97 -4.09
C GLN A 179 -5.07 -13.56 -3.48
N HIS A 180 -5.12 -14.10 -2.25
CA HIS A 180 -3.95 -14.72 -1.62
C HIS A 180 -3.40 -15.85 -2.49
N LYS A 181 -2.08 -15.90 -2.64
CA LYS A 181 -1.39 -16.89 -3.51
C LYS A 181 -1.82 -18.35 -3.27
N ASP A 182 -2.12 -18.70 -2.01
CA ASP A 182 -2.54 -20.07 -1.69
C ASP A 182 -4.01 -20.33 -2.03
N VAL A 183 -4.86 -19.31 -2.00
CA VAL A 183 -6.25 -19.40 -2.46
C VAL A 183 -6.29 -19.54 -3.98
N VAL A 184 -5.58 -18.67 -4.69
CA VAL A 184 -5.47 -18.72 -6.16
C VAL A 184 -4.90 -20.06 -6.63
N ALA A 185 -3.95 -20.63 -5.90
CA ALA A 185 -3.36 -21.94 -6.18
C ALA A 185 -4.21 -23.14 -5.68
N GLY A 186 -5.39 -22.91 -5.09
CA GLY A 186 -6.26 -23.97 -4.56
C GLY A 186 -5.70 -24.70 -3.32
N ARG A 187 -4.73 -24.11 -2.63
CA ARG A 187 -4.10 -24.70 -1.42
C ARG A 187 -4.80 -24.26 -0.13
N ALA A 188 -5.55 -23.18 -0.15
CA ALA A 188 -6.33 -22.66 0.97
C ALA A 188 -7.69 -22.17 0.51
N ALA A 189 -8.64 -22.06 1.44
CA ALA A 189 -9.92 -21.36 1.22
C ALA A 189 -9.80 -19.93 1.76
N ALA A 190 -10.40 -18.96 1.06
CA ALA A 190 -10.51 -17.61 1.58
C ALA A 190 -11.36 -17.60 2.85
N ASN A 191 -10.93 -16.83 3.85
CA ASN A 191 -11.65 -16.60 5.11
C ASN A 191 -11.66 -15.11 5.50
N LEU A 192 -11.31 -14.25 4.55
CA LEU A 192 -11.39 -12.82 4.63
C LEU A 192 -12.05 -12.31 3.35
N ALA A 193 -12.91 -11.29 3.46
CA ALA A 193 -13.50 -10.67 2.28
C ALA A 193 -12.43 -10.00 1.40
N GLY A 194 -12.70 -9.88 0.10
CA GLY A 194 -11.89 -9.06 -0.79
C GLY A 194 -11.88 -7.59 -0.33
N SER A 195 -10.79 -6.87 -0.56
CA SER A 195 -10.54 -5.54 0.01
C SER A 195 -10.83 -5.52 1.51
N GLY A 196 -10.13 -6.33 2.24
CA GLY A 196 -10.35 -6.50 3.69
C GLY A 196 -9.08 -6.78 4.46
N GLY A 197 -7.94 -6.66 3.78
CA GLY A 197 -6.62 -6.95 4.33
C GLY A 197 -6.09 -5.83 5.22
N PHE A 198 -4.81 -5.46 5.07
CA PHE A 198 -4.15 -4.50 5.95
C PHE A 198 -4.41 -3.06 5.53
N GLU A 199 -5.50 -2.49 6.00
CA GLU A 199 -5.88 -1.08 5.83
C GLU A 199 -5.03 -0.16 6.72
N GLY A 200 -5.01 -0.42 8.01
CA GLY A 200 -4.29 0.40 8.99
C GLY A 200 -3.00 -0.26 9.48
N MET A 201 -1.98 0.55 9.73
CA MET A 201 -0.75 0.06 10.35
C MET A 201 -0.12 1.12 11.26
N ALA A 202 0.16 0.76 12.52
CA ALA A 202 0.97 1.58 13.40
C ALA A 202 2.36 0.99 13.56
N ILE A 203 3.34 1.87 13.82
CA ILE A 203 4.68 1.47 14.22
C ILE A 203 4.92 1.93 15.66
N SER A 204 5.57 1.09 16.47
CA SER A 204 5.98 1.46 17.82
C SER A 204 6.90 2.69 17.81
N PRO A 205 6.89 3.55 18.82
CA PRO A 205 7.80 4.70 18.91
C PRO A 205 9.29 4.31 18.83
N ARG A 206 9.65 3.09 19.21
CA ARG A 206 11.00 2.54 19.07
C ARG A 206 11.32 2.03 17.67
N GLY A 207 10.32 1.93 16.79
CA GLY A 207 10.48 1.43 15.42
C GLY A 207 10.82 -0.06 15.33
N ASP A 208 10.48 -0.85 16.36
CA ASP A 208 10.79 -2.29 16.46
C ASP A 208 9.57 -3.20 16.33
N ARG A 209 8.35 -2.63 16.33
CA ARG A 209 7.09 -3.37 16.18
C ARG A 209 6.17 -2.69 15.19
N LEU A 210 5.49 -3.49 14.36
CA LEU A 210 4.33 -3.06 13.60
C LEU A 210 3.07 -3.67 14.21
N TYR A 211 1.99 -2.92 14.11
CA TYR A 211 0.64 -3.33 14.47
C TYR A 211 -0.21 -3.18 13.22
N ALA A 212 -0.44 -4.30 12.53
CA ALA A 212 -1.19 -4.32 11.28
C ALA A 212 -2.65 -4.65 11.54
N LEU A 213 -3.55 -3.75 11.12
CA LEU A 213 -5.00 -3.79 11.35
C LEU A 213 -5.72 -4.21 10.08
N LEU A 214 -6.51 -5.26 10.16
CA LEU A 214 -7.38 -5.69 9.06
C LEU A 214 -8.59 -4.77 8.92
N GLU A 215 -9.03 -4.52 7.69
CA GLU A 215 -10.23 -3.73 7.39
C GLU A 215 -11.53 -4.50 7.66
N LYS A 216 -11.53 -5.81 7.42
CA LYS A 216 -12.73 -6.64 7.57
C LYS A 216 -12.58 -7.69 8.66
N THR A 217 -13.73 -8.13 9.16
CA THR A 217 -13.83 -9.25 10.10
C THR A 217 -13.42 -10.55 9.43
N VAL A 218 -12.56 -11.34 10.06
CA VAL A 218 -12.19 -12.68 9.59
C VAL A 218 -13.34 -13.65 9.88
N ASP A 219 -13.61 -14.57 8.99
CA ASP A 219 -14.67 -15.58 9.16
C ASP A 219 -14.50 -16.35 10.47
N GLY A 220 -15.59 -16.42 11.23
CA GLY A 220 -15.63 -17.03 12.56
C GLY A 220 -15.36 -16.07 13.71
N ASP A 221 -14.89 -14.85 13.46
CA ASP A 221 -14.82 -13.80 14.49
C ASP A 221 -16.20 -13.13 14.67
N PRO A 222 -16.48 -12.54 15.85
CA PRO A 222 -17.71 -11.77 16.05
C PRO A 222 -17.82 -10.61 15.04
N THR A 223 -18.99 -10.40 14.49
CA THR A 223 -19.25 -9.32 13.51
C THR A 223 -18.82 -7.96 14.05
N GLY A 224 -18.16 -7.16 13.22
CA GLY A 224 -17.66 -5.83 13.58
C GLY A 224 -16.40 -5.85 14.45
N THR A 225 -15.70 -6.98 14.53
CA THR A 225 -14.40 -7.06 15.18
C THR A 225 -13.29 -7.15 14.14
N LEU A 226 -12.25 -6.33 14.32
CA LEU A 226 -11.10 -6.27 13.44
C LEU A 226 -9.85 -6.70 14.20
N ARG A 227 -9.01 -7.51 13.55
CA ARG A 227 -7.76 -8.00 14.17
C ARG A 227 -6.63 -7.01 13.96
N ILE A 228 -5.92 -6.69 15.05
CA ILE A 228 -4.63 -6.00 15.01
C ILE A 228 -3.56 -7.05 15.33
N ASN A 229 -2.61 -7.24 14.43
CA ASN A 229 -1.60 -8.28 14.55
C ASN A 229 -0.22 -7.65 14.79
N GLU A 230 0.46 -8.08 15.84
CA GLU A 230 1.78 -7.57 16.17
C GLU A 230 2.85 -8.31 15.37
N PHE A 231 3.75 -7.53 14.77
CA PHE A 231 4.88 -8.02 13.99
C PHE A 231 6.20 -7.48 14.55
N ASP A 232 7.17 -8.36 14.77
CA ASP A 232 8.52 -8.02 15.18
C ASP A 232 9.37 -7.65 13.96
N ILE A 233 9.79 -6.40 13.87
CA ILE A 233 10.57 -5.88 12.73
C ILE A 233 11.96 -6.50 12.67
N ASP A 234 12.62 -6.69 13.83
CA ASP A 234 13.99 -7.21 13.86
C ASP A 234 14.05 -8.70 13.53
N GLN A 235 13.04 -9.45 13.97
CA GLN A 235 12.93 -10.88 13.68
C GLN A 235 12.16 -11.17 12.38
N GLU A 236 11.58 -10.14 11.79
CA GLU A 236 10.76 -10.19 10.57
C GLU A 236 9.69 -11.29 10.61
N ARG A 237 8.95 -11.37 11.73
CA ARG A 237 7.89 -12.36 11.94
C ARG A 237 6.77 -11.84 12.84
N TYR A 238 5.58 -12.38 12.66
CA TYR A 238 4.49 -12.17 13.61
C TYR A 238 4.85 -12.76 14.97
N THR A 239 4.56 -12.01 16.04
CA THR A 239 4.86 -12.45 17.43
C THR A 239 3.83 -13.46 17.94
N GLY A 240 2.67 -13.53 17.31
CA GLY A 240 1.50 -14.26 17.78
C GLY A 240 0.58 -13.42 18.68
N ASN A 241 1.01 -12.24 19.13
CA ASN A 241 0.14 -11.31 19.85
C ASN A 241 -0.87 -10.72 18.88
N ARG A 242 -2.14 -10.74 19.31
CA ARG A 242 -3.26 -10.22 18.56
C ARG A 242 -4.16 -9.41 19.48
N PHE A 243 -4.53 -8.23 19.00
CA PHE A 243 -5.50 -7.36 19.66
C PHE A 243 -6.76 -7.29 18.80
N VAL A 244 -7.84 -6.83 19.39
CA VAL A 244 -9.14 -6.71 18.71
C VAL A 244 -9.61 -5.28 18.82
N TYR A 245 -9.99 -4.71 17.68
CA TYR A 245 -10.71 -3.45 17.60
C TYR A 245 -12.19 -3.74 17.34
N HIS A 246 -13.07 -3.10 18.09
CA HIS A 246 -14.51 -3.23 17.90
C HIS A 246 -15.03 -1.99 17.19
N LEU A 247 -15.60 -2.16 16.00
CA LEU A 247 -16.31 -1.10 15.31
C LEU A 247 -17.50 -0.65 16.15
N GLN A 248 -17.78 0.65 16.16
CA GLN A 248 -18.95 1.19 16.85
C GLN A 248 -20.26 0.68 16.25
N ALA A 249 -20.28 0.45 14.94
CA ALA A 249 -21.34 -0.26 14.22
C ALA A 249 -20.70 -1.14 13.14
N PRO A 250 -21.25 -2.33 12.83
CA PRO A 250 -20.64 -3.28 11.91
C PRO A 250 -20.43 -2.75 10.48
N GLU A 251 -21.23 -1.77 10.07
CA GLU A 251 -21.16 -1.11 8.76
C GLU A 251 -20.10 -0.01 8.68
N HIS A 252 -19.45 0.36 9.79
CA HIS A 252 -18.36 1.32 9.77
C HIS A 252 -17.10 0.70 9.17
N ALA A 253 -16.28 1.53 8.58
CA ALA A 253 -14.94 1.20 8.09
C ALA A 253 -13.88 1.96 8.88
N ILE A 254 -12.65 1.53 8.76
CA ILE A 254 -11.46 2.21 9.24
C ILE A 254 -10.68 2.77 8.03
N GLY A 255 -9.75 3.70 8.26
CA GLY A 255 -8.90 4.25 7.22
C GLY A 255 -7.42 4.13 7.56
N ASP A 256 -7.00 4.45 8.77
CA ASP A 256 -5.58 4.33 9.18
C ASP A 256 -5.49 4.08 10.69
N MET A 257 -4.29 3.74 11.14
CA MET A 257 -3.97 3.56 12.54
C MET A 257 -2.58 4.12 12.84
N THR A 258 -2.45 4.89 13.90
CA THR A 258 -1.15 5.43 14.32
C THR A 258 -0.93 5.23 15.82
N ALA A 259 0.33 5.05 16.22
CA ALA A 259 0.71 5.02 17.63
C ALA A 259 0.79 6.44 18.19
N ILE A 260 0.19 6.67 19.37
CA ILE A 260 0.20 7.97 20.03
C ILE A 260 1.32 8.06 21.08
N TYR A 261 1.49 7.00 21.89
CA TYR A 261 2.47 6.94 22.97
C TYR A 261 3.07 5.54 23.12
N GLU A 262 4.28 5.45 23.70
CA GLU A 262 4.96 4.17 23.96
C GLU A 262 4.19 3.24 24.91
N THR A 263 3.34 3.79 25.76
CA THR A 263 2.65 3.06 26.85
C THR A 263 1.15 2.90 26.62
N ARG A 264 0.65 3.24 25.42
CA ARG A 264 -0.78 3.15 25.08
C ARG A 264 -0.98 2.58 23.70
#